data_2f55060054c59adbdecaecd46e36294e
#
_entry.id   2f55060054c59adbdecaecd46e36294e
#
_cell.length_a   1.000
_cell.length_b   1.000
_cell.length_c   1.000
_cell.angle_alpha   90.00
_cell.angle_beta   90.00
_cell.angle_gamma   90.00
#
_symmetry.space_group_name_H-M   'P 1'
#
loop_
_entity.id
_entity.type
_entity.pdbx_description
1 polymer ?
#
loop_
_entity_poly.entity_id
_entity_poly.type
_entity_poly.pdbx_seq_one_letter_code
_entity_poly.pdbx_strand_id
1 'polypeptide(L)'
;MIPYDKRSGKIWYNGELVDWSDVKVHVLSHGLHYASCVFEGERVYDGSIFKLEEHTSRFFHSARRMGFEIPYTEAEINAASNTIIKNQKVENGYARPVAWRGSEMMAISAQQTKIHVAIATWEWGSYFDPKLKVEGIRLNISNWRRPAPNTIPWDTKASGLYMICLLYTSDAADDIP
;
A
#
# COMPACT_ATOMS: atom_id res chain seq x y z
N MET A 1 6.25 -13.13 14.82
CA MET A 1 5.93 -11.75 14.32
C MET A 1 4.57 -11.35 14.87
N ILE A 2 4.39 -10.10 15.34
CA ILE A 2 3.07 -9.61 15.80
C ILE A 2 2.19 -9.41 14.56
N PRO A 3 0.99 -10.00 14.49
CA PRO A 3 0.04 -9.76 13.38
C PRO A 3 -0.25 -8.27 13.20
N TYR A 4 -0.45 -7.83 11.95
CA TYR A 4 -0.64 -6.41 11.68
C TYR A 4 -1.88 -5.81 12.35
N ASP A 5 -2.95 -6.57 12.48
CA ASP A 5 -4.20 -6.18 13.16
C ASP A 5 -4.07 -6.12 14.70
N LYS A 6 -2.98 -6.68 15.27
CA LYS A 6 -2.68 -6.70 16.72
C LYS A 6 -1.61 -5.70 17.13
N ARG A 7 -1.14 -4.86 16.21
CA ARG A 7 -0.18 -3.80 16.53
C ARG A 7 -0.88 -2.66 17.28
N SER A 8 -0.08 -1.85 17.95
CA SER A 8 -0.54 -0.67 18.70
C SER A 8 0.00 0.61 18.09
N GLY A 9 -0.52 1.73 18.58
CA GLY A 9 -0.16 3.06 18.15
C GLY A 9 -1.22 3.70 17.29
N LYS A 10 -0.83 4.54 16.34
CA LYS A 10 -1.75 5.29 15.49
C LYS A 10 -1.57 4.95 14.01
N ILE A 11 -2.64 5.16 13.24
CA ILE A 11 -2.64 5.25 11.78
C ILE A 11 -3.18 6.64 11.44
N TRP A 12 -2.57 7.34 10.49
CA TRP A 12 -3.21 8.52 9.91
C TRP A 12 -4.33 8.03 8.98
N TYR A 13 -5.56 8.45 9.27
CA TYR A 13 -6.76 7.98 8.59
C TYR A 13 -7.71 9.16 8.33
N ASN A 14 -7.94 9.48 7.05
CA ASN A 14 -8.87 10.54 6.62
C ASN A 14 -8.64 11.90 7.30
N GLY A 15 -7.39 12.29 7.54
CA GLY A 15 -7.05 13.59 8.13
C GLY A 15 -6.69 13.53 9.62
N GLU A 16 -6.89 12.41 10.30
CA GLU A 16 -6.72 12.28 11.74
C GLU A 16 -5.78 11.14 12.13
N LEU A 17 -5.21 11.21 13.34
CA LEU A 17 -4.47 10.12 13.96
C LEU A 17 -5.43 9.25 14.77
N VAL A 18 -5.81 8.12 14.22
CA VAL A 18 -6.75 7.15 14.81
C VAL A 18 -6.00 5.99 15.45
N ASP A 19 -6.52 5.43 16.53
CA ASP A 19 -5.94 4.25 17.16
C ASP A 19 -5.86 3.08 16.17
N TRP A 20 -4.75 2.34 16.20
CA TRP A 20 -4.47 1.27 15.23
C TRP A 20 -5.60 0.25 15.14
N SER A 21 -6.17 -0.15 16.27
CA SER A 21 -7.27 -1.12 16.35
C SER A 21 -8.60 -0.61 15.78
N ASP A 22 -8.77 0.70 15.67
CA ASP A 22 -10.03 1.34 15.31
C ASP A 22 -10.14 1.64 13.81
N VAL A 23 -9.01 1.61 13.09
CA VAL A 23 -9.01 1.75 11.64
C VAL A 23 -9.51 0.44 11.01
N LYS A 24 -10.76 0.45 10.59
CA LYS A 24 -11.46 -0.70 10.00
C LYS A 24 -12.07 -0.33 8.66
N VAL A 25 -12.16 -1.31 7.78
CA VAL A 25 -12.78 -1.16 6.46
C VAL A 25 -14.05 -2.01 6.43
N HIS A 26 -15.14 -1.41 5.96
CA HIS A 26 -16.40 -2.16 5.81
C HIS A 26 -16.24 -3.24 4.73
N VAL A 27 -16.79 -4.43 4.96
CA VAL A 27 -16.67 -5.57 4.03
C VAL A 27 -17.21 -5.27 2.62
N LEU A 28 -18.15 -4.35 2.48
CA LEU A 28 -18.68 -3.90 1.18
C LEU A 28 -17.94 -2.69 0.59
N SER A 29 -16.71 -2.40 1.03
CA SER A 29 -15.91 -1.35 0.38
C SER A 29 -15.64 -1.71 -1.07
N HIS A 30 -15.90 -0.77 -1.97
CA HIS A 30 -15.73 -0.94 -3.41
C HIS A 30 -14.28 -1.32 -3.76
N GLY A 31 -13.30 -0.73 -3.08
CA GLY A 31 -11.89 -1.08 -3.24
C GLY A 31 -11.57 -2.55 -2.97
N LEU A 32 -12.30 -3.19 -2.04
CA LEU A 32 -12.12 -4.59 -1.69
C LEU A 32 -12.68 -5.54 -2.76
N HIS A 33 -13.80 -5.18 -3.41
CA HIS A 33 -14.47 -6.03 -4.39
C HIS A 33 -14.00 -5.82 -5.83
N TYR A 34 -13.71 -4.56 -6.20
CA TYR A 34 -13.37 -4.17 -7.58
C TYR A 34 -11.95 -3.66 -7.72
N ALA A 35 -11.11 -3.84 -6.70
CA ALA A 35 -9.71 -3.41 -6.68
C ALA A 35 -9.49 -1.92 -7.00
N SER A 36 -10.51 -1.06 -6.76
CA SER A 36 -10.41 0.39 -6.90
C SER A 36 -9.62 0.99 -5.71
N CYS A 37 -8.35 0.64 -5.67
CA CYS A 37 -7.43 0.93 -4.59
C CYS A 37 -6.02 1.10 -5.16
N VAL A 38 -5.33 2.13 -4.71
CA VAL A 38 -3.91 2.38 -4.99
C VAL A 38 -3.14 2.48 -3.69
N PHE A 39 -1.86 2.16 -3.73
CA PHE A 39 -1.03 2.23 -2.52
C PHE A 39 0.42 2.55 -2.87
N GLU A 40 1.18 2.96 -1.86
CA GLU A 40 2.63 3.07 -1.94
C GLU A 40 3.33 2.15 -0.93
N GLY A 41 4.60 1.98 -1.14
CA GLY A 41 5.47 1.23 -0.26
C GLY A 41 6.80 1.94 -0.13
N GLU A 42 7.04 2.51 1.03
CA GLU A 42 8.12 3.47 1.26
C GLU A 42 9.02 2.98 2.37
N ARG A 43 10.32 2.95 2.11
CA ARG A 43 11.30 2.62 3.15
C ARG A 43 11.57 3.84 4.01
N VAL A 44 11.67 3.60 5.31
CA VAL A 44 12.09 4.58 6.31
C VAL A 44 13.52 4.22 6.74
N TYR A 45 14.41 5.21 6.72
CA TYR A 45 15.77 5.12 7.20
C TYR A 45 16.05 6.31 8.10
N ASP A 46 16.54 6.06 9.32
CA ASP A 46 16.87 7.09 10.31
C ASP A 46 15.73 8.11 10.50
N GLY A 47 14.50 7.59 10.63
CA GLY A 47 13.30 8.40 10.83
C GLY A 47 12.82 9.21 9.61
N SER A 48 13.42 8.98 8.44
CA SER A 48 13.08 9.70 7.19
C SER A 48 12.63 8.75 6.10
N ILE A 49 11.55 9.10 5.39
CA ILE A 49 11.08 8.33 4.24
C ILE A 49 11.98 8.62 3.03
N PHE A 50 12.54 7.56 2.47
CA PHE A 50 13.34 7.66 1.26
C PHE A 50 12.45 8.02 0.06
N LYS A 51 12.79 9.11 -0.65
CA LYS A 51 12.08 9.58 -1.84
C LYS A 51 10.57 9.81 -1.65
N LEU A 52 10.20 10.41 -0.52
CA LEU A 52 8.80 10.67 -0.17
C LEU A 52 8.02 11.38 -1.28
N GLU A 53 8.57 12.45 -1.84
CA GLU A 53 7.89 13.28 -2.84
C GLU A 53 7.61 12.50 -4.14
N GLU A 54 8.58 11.70 -4.60
CA GLU A 54 8.41 10.87 -5.80
C GLU A 54 7.38 9.73 -5.56
N HIS A 55 7.35 9.16 -4.36
CA HIS A 55 6.33 8.18 -3.98
C HIS A 55 4.95 8.83 -3.94
N THR A 56 4.81 9.99 -3.32
CA THR A 56 3.55 10.73 -3.26
C THR A 56 3.06 11.11 -4.66
N SER A 57 3.93 11.62 -5.51
CA SER A 57 3.57 11.95 -6.90
C SER A 57 3.07 10.72 -7.66
N ARG A 58 3.71 9.56 -7.50
CA ARG A 58 3.23 8.30 -8.11
C ARG A 58 1.92 7.82 -7.50
N PHE A 59 1.69 8.02 -6.22
CA PHE A 59 0.43 7.70 -5.54
C PHE A 59 -0.74 8.46 -6.16
N PHE A 60 -0.58 9.78 -6.35
CA PHE A 60 -1.57 10.63 -7.02
C PHE A 60 -1.74 10.28 -8.50
N HIS A 61 -0.64 10.03 -9.22
CA HIS A 61 -0.70 9.55 -10.60
C HIS A 61 -1.53 8.25 -10.69
N SER A 62 -1.26 7.30 -9.82
CA SER A 62 -1.98 6.01 -9.80
C SER A 62 -3.48 6.20 -9.54
N ALA A 63 -3.86 7.08 -8.61
CA ALA A 63 -5.27 7.38 -8.31
C ALA A 63 -5.99 7.98 -9.54
N ARG A 64 -5.40 8.99 -10.17
CA ARG A 64 -5.96 9.60 -11.40
C ARG A 64 -6.12 8.58 -12.53
N ARG A 65 -5.13 7.73 -12.74
CA ARG A 65 -5.19 6.65 -13.74
C ARG A 65 -6.28 5.60 -13.43
N MET A 66 -6.60 5.40 -12.13
CA MET A 66 -7.70 4.54 -11.67
C MET A 66 -9.06 5.27 -11.61
N GLY A 67 -9.14 6.51 -12.11
CA GLY A 67 -10.37 7.26 -12.26
C GLY A 67 -10.91 7.85 -10.94
N PHE A 68 -10.04 8.18 -9.98
CA PHE A 68 -10.43 8.91 -8.77
C PHE A 68 -9.37 9.89 -8.30
N GLU A 69 -9.80 10.92 -7.58
CA GLU A 69 -8.94 11.94 -7.00
C GLU A 69 -8.77 11.68 -5.51
N ILE A 70 -7.55 11.79 -5.01
CA ILE A 70 -7.24 11.78 -3.59
C ILE A 70 -7.71 13.14 -3.01
N PRO A 71 -8.53 13.17 -1.92
CA PRO A 71 -9.12 14.40 -1.38
C PRO A 71 -8.14 15.22 -0.53
N TYR A 72 -6.87 15.21 -0.88
CA TYR A 72 -5.76 15.92 -0.26
C TYR A 72 -4.80 16.40 -1.33
N THR A 73 -3.94 17.34 -0.98
CA THR A 73 -2.79 17.74 -1.81
C THR A 73 -1.59 16.83 -1.55
N GLU A 74 -0.63 16.78 -2.48
CA GLU A 74 0.64 16.07 -2.28
C GLU A 74 1.39 16.57 -1.03
N ALA A 75 1.36 17.89 -0.77
CA ALA A 75 1.97 18.48 0.41
C ALA A 75 1.33 18.02 1.72
N GLU A 76 0.00 17.89 1.75
CA GLU A 76 -0.72 17.36 2.92
C GLU A 76 -0.40 15.88 3.18
N ILE A 77 -0.31 15.06 2.14
CA ILE A 77 0.09 13.65 2.27
C ILE A 77 1.55 13.54 2.75
N ASN A 78 2.46 14.36 2.24
CA ASN A 78 3.84 14.40 2.71
C ASN A 78 3.93 14.80 4.19
N ALA A 79 3.18 15.81 4.59
CA ALA A 79 3.10 16.25 5.99
C ALA A 79 2.51 15.16 6.90
N ALA A 80 1.44 14.48 6.45
CA ALA A 80 0.81 13.37 7.15
C ALA A 80 1.78 12.18 7.33
N SER A 81 2.51 11.83 6.28
CA SER A 81 3.53 10.77 6.30
C SER A 81 4.63 11.06 7.31
N ASN A 82 5.17 12.27 7.31
CA ASN A 82 6.16 12.70 8.29
C ASN A 82 5.60 12.72 9.72
N THR A 83 4.33 13.12 9.88
CA THR A 83 3.65 13.15 11.19
C THR A 83 3.51 11.75 11.78
N ILE A 84 3.06 10.78 10.98
CA ILE A 84 2.86 9.42 11.47
C ILE A 84 4.18 8.71 11.78
N ILE A 85 5.24 8.94 10.99
CA ILE A 85 6.61 8.42 11.28
C ILE A 85 7.08 8.91 12.64
N LYS A 86 6.97 10.21 12.91
CA LYS A 86 7.36 10.80 14.20
C LYS A 86 6.50 10.30 15.35
N ASN A 87 5.18 10.21 15.15
CA ASN A 87 4.25 9.73 16.17
C ASN A 87 4.54 8.28 16.58
N GLN A 88 4.81 7.41 15.62
CA GLN A 88 5.13 6.00 15.84
C GLN A 88 6.61 5.76 16.20
N LYS A 89 7.46 6.79 16.14
CA LYS A 89 8.90 6.73 16.41
C LYS A 89 9.62 5.66 15.55
N VAL A 90 9.23 5.57 14.28
CA VAL A 90 9.83 4.60 13.36
C VAL A 90 11.18 5.12 12.88
N GLU A 91 12.25 4.43 13.24
CA GLU A 91 13.61 4.74 12.80
C GLU A 91 13.98 4.00 11.52
N ASN A 92 13.80 2.69 11.49
CA ASN A 92 14.07 1.87 10.32
C ASN A 92 12.86 0.98 10.03
N GLY A 93 12.10 1.35 9.01
CA GLY A 93 10.80 0.75 8.84
C GLY A 93 10.21 0.91 7.47
N TYR A 94 8.90 0.96 7.48
CA TYR A 94 8.08 1.02 6.27
C TYR A 94 6.85 1.91 6.46
N ALA A 95 6.55 2.71 5.47
CA ALA A 95 5.29 3.44 5.37
C ALA A 95 4.44 2.90 4.23
N ARG A 96 3.13 2.83 4.48
CA ARG A 96 2.13 2.31 3.57
C ARG A 96 0.97 3.30 3.41
N PRO A 97 1.13 4.31 2.55
CA PRO A 97 -0.02 5.07 2.06
C PRO A 97 -0.93 4.17 1.23
N VAL A 98 -2.24 4.32 1.41
CA VAL A 98 -3.27 3.62 0.66
C VAL A 98 -4.48 4.52 0.46
N ALA A 99 -5.07 4.51 -0.74
CA ALA A 99 -6.32 5.22 -1.04
C ALA A 99 -7.27 4.28 -1.78
N TRP A 100 -8.54 4.28 -1.39
CA TRP A 100 -9.54 3.37 -1.94
C TRP A 100 -10.94 3.99 -1.97
N ARG A 101 -11.77 3.47 -2.86
CA ARG A 101 -13.21 3.78 -2.87
C ARG A 101 -13.92 3.06 -1.74
N GLY A 102 -14.73 3.80 -0.98
CA GLY A 102 -15.45 3.33 0.20
C GLY A 102 -16.65 2.43 -0.09
N SER A 103 -17.57 2.39 0.85
CA SER A 103 -18.74 1.49 0.86
C SER A 103 -20.08 2.20 0.66
N GLU A 104 -20.07 3.46 0.22
CA GLU A 104 -21.28 4.27 0.03
C GLU A 104 -22.10 3.79 -1.17
N MET A 105 -21.46 3.07 -2.09
CA MET A 105 -22.08 2.49 -3.27
C MET A 105 -21.42 1.14 -3.61
N MET A 106 -22.23 0.16 -3.99
CA MET A 106 -21.79 -1.18 -4.34
C MET A 106 -22.30 -1.55 -5.73
N ALA A 107 -21.65 -1.06 -6.77
CA ALA A 107 -21.86 -1.37 -8.17
C ALA A 107 -20.57 -1.10 -8.95
N ILE A 108 -20.48 -1.52 -10.21
CA ILE A 108 -19.34 -1.21 -11.08
C ILE A 108 -19.18 0.32 -11.23
N SER A 109 -20.30 1.05 -11.34
CA SER A 109 -20.32 2.51 -11.26
C SER A 109 -19.99 2.95 -9.83
N ALA A 110 -18.94 3.74 -9.69
CA ALA A 110 -18.32 4.07 -8.38
C ALA A 110 -18.26 5.58 -8.09
N GLN A 111 -18.97 6.42 -8.88
CA GLN A 111 -18.83 7.88 -8.81
C GLN A 111 -19.31 8.48 -7.47
N GLN A 112 -20.23 7.81 -6.79
CA GLN A 112 -20.79 8.29 -5.50
C GLN A 112 -20.03 7.75 -4.28
N THR A 113 -18.98 6.96 -4.47
CA THR A 113 -18.15 6.49 -3.35
C THR A 113 -17.24 7.59 -2.86
N LYS A 114 -17.05 7.65 -1.55
CA LYS A 114 -16.01 8.48 -0.94
C LYS A 114 -14.64 7.84 -1.18
N ILE A 115 -13.62 8.67 -1.27
CA ILE A 115 -12.24 8.21 -1.29
C ILE A 115 -11.70 8.29 0.13
N HIS A 116 -11.28 7.14 0.64
CA HIS A 116 -10.61 7.03 1.93
C HIS A 116 -9.11 6.96 1.73
N VAL A 117 -8.36 7.53 2.67
CA VAL A 117 -6.90 7.51 2.66
C VAL A 117 -6.40 7.12 4.05
N ALA A 118 -5.46 6.20 4.09
CA ALA A 118 -4.75 5.83 5.31
C ALA A 118 -3.24 5.78 5.08
N ILE A 119 -2.48 6.11 6.12
CA ILE A 119 -1.01 5.95 6.13
C ILE A 119 -0.65 5.20 7.41
N ALA A 120 -0.27 3.94 7.26
CA ALA A 120 0.24 3.12 8.33
C ALA A 120 1.76 3.04 8.26
N THR A 121 2.43 2.99 9.42
CA THR A 121 3.88 2.82 9.48
C THR A 121 4.27 1.89 10.62
N TRP A 122 5.38 1.17 10.43
CA TRP A 122 5.87 0.22 11.42
C TRP A 122 7.37 -0.04 11.24
N GLU A 123 8.01 -0.43 12.32
CA GLU A 123 9.37 -0.95 12.25
C GLU A 123 9.45 -2.20 11.39
N TRP A 124 10.33 -2.18 10.40
CA TRP A 124 10.55 -3.32 9.53
C TRP A 124 12.04 -3.45 9.18
N GLY A 125 12.64 -4.49 9.66
CA GLY A 125 14.04 -4.82 9.40
C GLY A 125 14.31 -5.23 7.94
N SER A 126 15.35 -6.01 7.74
CA SER A 126 15.68 -6.55 6.41
C SER A 126 14.54 -7.43 5.87
N TYR A 127 14.20 -7.28 4.60
CA TYR A 127 13.23 -8.13 3.91
C TYR A 127 13.68 -9.59 3.85
N PHE A 128 14.99 -9.79 3.69
CA PHE A 128 15.61 -11.11 3.63
C PHE A 128 16.47 -11.37 4.86
N ASP A 129 16.59 -12.64 5.24
CA ASP A 129 17.59 -13.09 6.20
C ASP A 129 18.99 -12.60 5.77
N PRO A 130 19.85 -12.16 6.71
CA PRO A 130 21.20 -11.73 6.39
C PRO A 130 22.01 -12.75 5.56
N LYS A 131 21.78 -14.05 5.76
CA LYS A 131 22.42 -15.10 4.97
C LYS A 131 22.02 -15.02 3.49
N LEU A 132 20.76 -14.76 3.18
CA LEU A 132 20.27 -14.65 1.80
C LEU A 132 20.86 -13.45 1.05
N LYS A 133 21.39 -12.45 1.77
CA LYS A 133 22.11 -11.34 1.13
C LYS A 133 23.46 -11.77 0.57
N VAL A 134 24.04 -12.81 1.13
CA VAL A 134 25.36 -13.37 0.70
C VAL A 134 25.16 -14.56 -0.22
N GLU A 135 24.26 -15.46 0.11
CA GLU A 135 23.99 -16.71 -0.63
C GLU A 135 23.09 -16.50 -1.85
N GLY A 136 22.35 -15.38 -1.90
CA GLY A 136 21.37 -15.09 -2.92
C GLY A 136 20.00 -15.71 -2.62
N ILE A 137 19.08 -15.53 -3.56
CA ILE A 137 17.72 -16.08 -3.49
C ILE A 137 17.43 -16.96 -4.71
N ARG A 138 16.55 -17.92 -4.56
CA ARG A 138 16.05 -18.71 -5.69
C ARG A 138 15.05 -17.90 -6.50
N LEU A 139 15.16 -17.93 -7.81
CA LEU A 139 14.24 -17.28 -8.75
C LEU A 139 13.72 -18.31 -9.74
N ASN A 140 12.49 -18.10 -10.16
CA ASN A 140 11.88 -18.87 -11.25
C ASN A 140 11.21 -17.90 -12.25
N ILE A 141 10.88 -18.35 -13.43
CA ILE A 141 10.20 -17.56 -14.46
C ILE A 141 8.73 -17.97 -14.47
N SER A 142 7.86 -17.01 -14.09
CA SER A 142 6.41 -17.21 -14.08
C SER A 142 5.85 -17.42 -15.49
N ASN A 143 4.85 -18.30 -15.60
CA ASN A 143 4.03 -18.44 -16.81
C ASN A 143 3.04 -17.27 -16.99
N TRP A 144 2.70 -16.58 -15.90
CA TRP A 144 1.84 -15.40 -15.93
C TRP A 144 2.60 -14.19 -16.46
N ARG A 145 1.96 -13.40 -17.28
CA ARG A 145 2.52 -12.18 -17.87
C ARG A 145 1.85 -10.95 -17.26
N ARG A 146 2.62 -9.89 -17.06
CA ARG A 146 2.01 -8.59 -16.73
C ARG A 146 1.11 -8.16 -17.89
N PRO A 147 -0.04 -7.52 -17.57
CA PRO A 147 -0.91 -6.98 -18.59
C PRO A 147 -0.16 -6.02 -19.52
N ALA A 148 -0.48 -6.07 -20.81
CA ALA A 148 0.07 -5.16 -21.78
C ALA A 148 -0.42 -3.71 -21.54
N PRO A 149 0.34 -2.68 -21.96
CA PRO A 149 -0.01 -1.27 -21.73
C PRO A 149 -1.38 -0.83 -22.22
N ASN A 150 -1.97 -1.55 -23.17
CA ASN A 150 -3.27 -1.26 -23.77
C ASN A 150 -4.43 -2.08 -23.17
N THR A 151 -4.20 -2.86 -22.11
CA THR A 151 -5.23 -3.72 -21.51
C THR A 151 -5.75 -3.19 -20.17
N ILE A 152 -4.88 -2.62 -19.34
CA ILE A 152 -5.21 -2.03 -18.05
C ILE A 152 -4.24 -0.86 -17.74
N PRO A 153 -4.50 -0.03 -16.72
CA PRO A 153 -3.57 1.01 -16.27
C PRO A 153 -2.28 0.42 -15.67
N TRP A 154 -1.42 -0.16 -16.51
CA TRP A 154 -0.23 -0.95 -16.15
C TRP A 154 0.86 -0.14 -15.43
N ASP A 155 0.85 1.19 -15.62
CA ASP A 155 1.79 2.17 -15.06
C ASP A 155 1.40 2.66 -13.66
N THR A 156 0.39 2.02 -13.06
CA THR A 156 -0.09 2.38 -11.73
C THR A 156 0.40 1.41 -10.64
N LYS A 157 0.34 1.87 -9.40
CA LYS A 157 0.49 1.02 -8.22
C LYS A 157 -0.89 0.66 -7.64
N ALA A 158 -1.74 0.11 -8.52
CA ALA A 158 -3.08 -0.36 -8.15
C ALA A 158 -3.04 -1.77 -7.58
N SER A 159 -3.86 -2.04 -6.55
CA SER A 159 -3.89 -3.33 -5.85
C SER A 159 -4.26 -4.50 -6.77
N GLY A 160 -5.14 -4.30 -7.74
CA GLY A 160 -5.54 -5.33 -8.71
C GLY A 160 -4.42 -5.82 -9.63
N LEU A 161 -3.34 -5.05 -9.79
CA LEU A 161 -2.19 -5.48 -10.59
C LEU A 161 -1.30 -6.52 -9.90
N TYR A 162 -1.48 -6.71 -8.59
CA TYR A 162 -0.65 -7.62 -7.80
C TYR A 162 -1.14 -9.07 -7.81
N MET A 163 -2.27 -9.34 -8.42
CA MET A 163 -2.81 -10.69 -8.55
C MET A 163 -1.80 -11.67 -9.16
N ILE A 164 -1.10 -11.27 -10.22
CA ILE A 164 -0.08 -12.09 -10.87
C ILE A 164 1.13 -12.39 -9.96
N CYS A 165 1.46 -11.47 -9.05
CA CYS A 165 2.54 -11.67 -8.10
C CYS A 165 2.14 -12.66 -7.00
N LEU A 166 0.88 -12.60 -6.54
CA LEU A 166 0.37 -13.48 -5.50
C LEU A 166 0.31 -14.93 -5.96
N LEU A 167 -0.18 -15.18 -7.17
CA LEU A 167 -0.24 -16.51 -7.76
C LEU A 167 1.15 -17.15 -7.89
N TYR A 168 2.17 -16.35 -8.15
CA TYR A 168 3.53 -16.80 -8.30
C TYR A 168 4.25 -17.04 -6.96
N THR A 169 4.07 -16.13 -6.00
CA THR A 169 4.77 -16.23 -4.71
C THR A 169 4.21 -17.31 -3.79
N SER A 170 2.93 -17.64 -3.89
CA SER A 170 2.34 -18.76 -3.15
C SER A 170 2.90 -20.09 -3.64
N ASP A 171 2.96 -20.32 -4.93
CA ASP A 171 3.51 -21.57 -5.49
C ASP A 171 5.01 -21.73 -5.17
N ALA A 172 5.77 -20.64 -5.19
CA ALA A 172 7.20 -20.68 -4.86
C ALA A 172 7.48 -20.87 -3.37
N ALA A 173 6.53 -20.51 -2.48
CA ALA A 173 6.67 -20.69 -1.04
C ALA A 173 6.34 -22.15 -0.60
N ASP A 174 5.45 -22.81 -1.30
CA ASP A 174 5.01 -24.17 -1.00
C ASP A 174 5.97 -25.25 -1.55
N ASP A 175 6.77 -24.90 -2.57
CA ASP A 175 7.75 -25.79 -3.19
C ASP A 175 9.18 -25.72 -2.57
N ILE A 176 9.35 -24.99 -1.47
CA ILE A 176 10.62 -24.95 -0.73
C ILE A 176 10.55 -25.99 0.39
N PRO A 177 11.26 -27.14 0.25
CA PRO A 177 11.36 -28.12 1.30
C PRO A 177 12.16 -27.60 2.51
#